data_03ae7d44c3ba60df4261d33e80b51055
#
_entry.id   03ae7d44c3ba60df4261d33e80b51055
#
_cell.length_a   1.000
_cell.length_b   1.000
_cell.length_c   1.000
_cell.angle_alpha   90.00
_cell.angle_beta   90.00
_cell.angle_gamma   90.00
#
_symmetry.space_group_name_H-M   'P 1'
#
loop_
_entity.id
_entity.type
_entity.pdbx_description
1 polymer ?
#
loop_
_entity_poly.entity_id
_entity_poly.type
_entity_poly.pdbx_seq_one_letter_code
_entity_poly.pdbx_strand_id
1 'polypeptide(L)'
;SAHQQIAGFCYIETWEGKNYVANSGLIVKEDFRHHGLAKRIKKFVFEHTRKKFPNAKIFGITTSLAVMKLNSDLGYKPVTFSELTQDDAFWSGCKSCINYDVLTRTERKNCLCTAMLFNPKDEKKKEFAKIKKIEKKIPSKLKTPKAQRIRVVKTAGKSKENKK
;
A
#
# COMPACT_ATOMS: atom_id res chain seq x y z
N SER A 1 21.63 -12.78 32.37
CA SER A 1 21.28 -12.68 30.95
C SER A 1 19.81 -12.29 30.81
N ALA A 2 19.56 -11.08 30.31
CA ALA A 2 18.19 -10.63 30.06
C ALA A 2 17.60 -11.49 28.93
N HIS A 3 16.62 -12.32 29.24
CA HIS A 3 15.88 -13.08 28.27
C HIS A 3 15.07 -12.10 27.39
N GLN A 4 15.49 -11.88 26.14
CA GLN A 4 14.72 -11.11 25.20
C GLN A 4 13.41 -11.86 24.91
N GLN A 5 12.28 -11.21 25.19
CA GLN A 5 10.96 -11.75 24.97
C GLN A 5 10.29 -11.06 23.77
N ILE A 6 9.70 -11.83 22.85
CA ILE A 6 8.93 -11.26 21.74
C ILE A 6 7.63 -10.68 22.30
N ALA A 7 7.47 -9.36 22.23
CA ALA A 7 6.29 -8.64 22.69
C ALA A 7 5.16 -8.61 21.64
N GLY A 8 5.49 -8.74 20.37
CA GLY A 8 4.52 -8.76 19.27
C GLY A 8 5.18 -8.85 17.91
N PHE A 9 4.41 -9.19 16.90
CA PHE A 9 4.89 -9.26 15.51
C PHE A 9 3.76 -8.98 14.51
N CYS A 10 4.17 -8.74 13.27
CA CYS A 10 3.34 -8.70 12.09
C CYS A 10 4.21 -9.15 10.91
N TYR A 11 3.66 -9.89 9.97
CA TYR A 11 4.42 -10.36 8.81
C TYR A 11 3.79 -9.88 7.50
N ILE A 12 4.56 -9.98 6.43
CA ILE A 12 4.14 -9.62 5.07
C ILE A 12 4.30 -10.83 4.16
N GLU A 13 3.36 -10.98 3.24
CA GLU A 13 3.38 -12.01 2.19
C GLU A 13 3.08 -11.34 0.85
N THR A 14 3.77 -11.77 -0.20
CA THR A 14 3.59 -11.21 -1.56
C THR A 14 2.85 -12.19 -2.44
N TRP A 15 1.93 -11.69 -3.25
CA TRP A 15 1.03 -12.46 -4.11
C TRP A 15 1.00 -11.89 -5.53
N GLU A 16 0.64 -12.71 -6.51
CA GLU A 16 0.49 -12.30 -7.92
C GLU A 16 1.72 -11.52 -8.44
N GLY A 17 2.90 -12.13 -8.35
CA GLY A 17 4.13 -11.47 -8.83
C GLY A 17 4.47 -10.17 -8.09
N LYS A 18 4.12 -10.06 -6.81
CA LYS A 18 4.30 -8.88 -5.94
C LYS A 18 3.37 -7.70 -6.25
N ASN A 19 2.28 -7.93 -7.00
CA ASN A 19 1.26 -6.91 -7.22
C ASN A 19 0.41 -6.65 -5.97
N TYR A 20 0.31 -7.66 -5.11
CA TYR A 20 -0.38 -7.59 -3.82
C TYR A 20 0.56 -7.96 -2.69
N VAL A 21 0.43 -7.27 -1.56
CA VAL A 21 1.12 -7.59 -0.32
C VAL A 21 0.11 -7.66 0.81
N ALA A 22 0.00 -8.83 1.44
CA ALA A 22 -0.78 -9.00 2.65
C ALA A 22 0.04 -8.57 3.87
N ASN A 23 -0.51 -7.70 4.71
CA ASN A 23 0.03 -7.36 6.03
C ASN A 23 -0.76 -8.13 7.09
N SER A 24 -0.31 -9.32 7.41
CA SER A 24 -1.03 -10.33 8.17
C SER A 24 -0.46 -10.52 9.59
N GLY A 25 -1.20 -11.22 10.43
CA GLY A 25 -0.72 -11.76 11.70
C GLY A 25 -0.29 -10.72 12.74
N LEU A 26 -0.94 -9.55 12.80
CA LEU A 26 -0.64 -8.57 13.85
C LEU A 26 -1.04 -9.13 15.22
N ILE A 27 -0.05 -9.55 15.99
CA ILE A 27 -0.23 -10.09 17.33
C ILE A 27 0.62 -9.27 18.31
N VAL A 28 0.06 -8.94 19.47
CA VAL A 28 0.74 -8.33 20.60
C VAL A 28 0.42 -9.17 21.85
N LYS A 29 1.48 -9.61 22.53
CA LYS A 29 1.36 -10.37 23.77
C LYS A 29 0.59 -9.54 24.80
N GLU A 30 -0.22 -10.16 25.61
CA GLU A 30 -1.17 -9.54 26.53
C GLU A 30 -0.52 -8.49 27.42
N ASP A 31 0.57 -8.84 28.09
CA ASP A 31 1.31 -7.97 28.99
C ASP A 31 1.82 -6.65 28.33
N PHE A 32 1.89 -6.63 27.00
CA PHE A 32 2.38 -5.49 26.20
C PHE A 32 1.27 -4.75 25.45
N ARG A 33 0.01 -5.10 25.70
CA ARG A 33 -1.14 -4.39 25.11
C ARG A 33 -1.35 -3.04 25.80
N HIS A 34 -2.19 -2.21 25.19
CA HIS A 34 -2.55 -0.88 25.69
C HIS A 34 -1.41 0.17 25.71
N HIS A 35 -0.19 -0.19 25.31
CA HIS A 35 0.98 0.70 25.21
C HIS A 35 1.25 1.19 23.78
N GLY A 36 0.29 1.07 22.87
CA GLY A 36 0.42 1.52 21.48
C GLY A 36 1.33 0.67 20.58
N LEU A 37 1.80 -0.49 21.07
CA LEU A 37 2.75 -1.35 20.35
C LEU A 37 2.17 -1.86 19.03
N ALA A 38 0.91 -2.27 18.98
CA ALA A 38 0.24 -2.69 17.75
C ALA A 38 0.28 -1.59 16.67
N LYS A 39 0.03 -0.33 17.05
CA LYS A 39 0.09 0.81 16.13
C LYS A 39 1.51 1.03 15.60
N ARG A 40 2.51 0.93 16.45
CA ARG A 40 3.94 1.08 16.08
C ARG A 40 4.36 -0.02 15.11
N ILE A 41 4.06 -1.30 15.43
CA ILE A 41 4.38 -2.44 14.56
C ILE A 41 3.69 -2.28 13.21
N LYS A 42 2.38 -2.00 13.20
CA LYS A 42 1.60 -1.88 11.96
C LYS A 42 2.11 -0.74 11.08
N LYS A 43 2.42 0.40 11.66
CA LYS A 43 2.99 1.55 10.93
C LYS A 43 4.35 1.19 10.33
N PHE A 44 5.26 0.60 11.11
CA PHE A 44 6.57 0.19 10.64
C PHE A 44 6.48 -0.80 9.47
N VAL A 45 5.66 -1.84 9.61
CA VAL A 45 5.48 -2.86 8.56
C VAL A 45 4.87 -2.25 7.31
N PHE A 46 3.91 -1.34 7.45
CA PHE A 46 3.30 -0.63 6.34
C PHE A 46 4.33 0.24 5.59
N GLU A 47 5.10 1.07 6.29
CA GLU A 47 6.13 1.93 5.70
C GLU A 47 7.23 1.10 5.02
N HIS A 48 7.67 0.00 5.67
CA HIS A 48 8.63 -0.94 5.08
C HIS A 48 8.08 -1.57 3.79
N THR A 49 6.83 -2.01 3.81
CA THR A 49 6.16 -2.59 2.64
C THR A 49 6.07 -1.58 1.49
N ARG A 50 5.68 -0.34 1.78
CA ARG A 50 5.62 0.76 0.81
C ARG A 50 6.98 1.04 0.16
N LYS A 51 8.04 1.04 0.96
CA LYS A 51 9.41 1.25 0.48
C LYS A 51 9.88 0.11 -0.40
N LYS A 52 9.61 -1.15 -0.01
CA LYS A 52 10.07 -2.35 -0.72
C LYS A 52 9.23 -2.65 -1.97
N PHE A 53 7.93 -2.34 -1.94
CA PHE A 53 6.96 -2.63 -3.00
C PHE A 53 6.10 -1.38 -3.33
N PRO A 54 6.69 -0.33 -3.93
CA PRO A 54 6.04 0.99 -4.03
C PRO A 54 4.77 1.01 -4.88
N ASN A 55 4.61 0.05 -5.79
CA ASN A 55 3.45 -0.04 -6.68
C ASN A 55 2.43 -1.09 -6.26
N ALA A 56 2.76 -1.93 -5.27
CA ALA A 56 1.89 -2.99 -4.81
C ALA A 56 0.67 -2.44 -4.05
N LYS A 57 -0.46 -3.10 -4.22
CA LYS A 57 -1.61 -2.95 -3.35
C LYS A 57 -1.32 -3.67 -2.03
N ILE A 58 -1.55 -3.01 -0.89
CA ILE A 58 -1.33 -3.60 0.44
C ILE A 58 -2.69 -3.87 1.06
N PHE A 59 -2.90 -5.08 1.55
CA PHE A 59 -4.20 -5.47 2.07
C PHE A 59 -4.12 -6.29 3.35
N GLY A 60 -5.25 -6.45 4.00
CA GLY A 60 -5.45 -7.34 5.13
C GLY A 60 -6.93 -7.65 5.28
N ILE A 61 -7.23 -8.81 5.85
CA ILE A 61 -8.59 -9.21 6.23
C ILE A 61 -8.66 -9.36 7.74
N THR A 62 -9.71 -8.86 8.38
CA THR A 62 -9.83 -8.89 9.84
C THR A 62 -11.27 -8.80 10.31
N THR A 63 -11.57 -9.40 11.46
CA THR A 63 -12.82 -9.19 12.22
C THR A 63 -12.63 -8.14 13.32
N SER A 64 -11.38 -7.72 13.61
CA SER A 64 -11.07 -6.81 14.72
C SER A 64 -11.28 -5.35 14.34
N LEU A 65 -12.22 -4.69 15.03
CA LEU A 65 -12.45 -3.25 14.88
C LEU A 65 -11.20 -2.41 15.19
N ALA A 66 -10.40 -2.83 16.17
CA ALA A 66 -9.15 -2.16 16.51
C ALA A 66 -8.15 -2.20 15.33
N VAL A 67 -8.02 -3.34 14.65
CA VAL A 67 -7.17 -3.49 13.48
C VAL A 67 -7.73 -2.69 12.30
N MET A 68 -9.07 -2.66 12.11
CA MET A 68 -9.69 -1.83 11.07
C MET A 68 -9.36 -0.35 11.25
N LYS A 69 -9.42 0.17 12.50
CA LYS A 69 -9.04 1.55 12.83
C LYS A 69 -7.57 1.83 12.49
N LEU A 70 -6.66 0.93 12.89
CA LEU A 70 -5.23 1.06 12.57
C LEU A 70 -4.98 1.07 11.05
N ASN A 71 -5.67 0.22 10.30
CA ASN A 71 -5.58 0.19 8.85
C ASN A 71 -6.12 1.49 8.24
N SER A 72 -7.27 1.99 8.70
CA SER A 72 -7.84 3.26 8.22
C SER A 72 -6.92 4.45 8.47
N ASP A 73 -6.27 4.52 9.63
CA ASP A 73 -5.28 5.56 9.96
C ASP A 73 -4.09 5.54 8.97
N LEU A 74 -3.74 4.38 8.42
CA LEU A 74 -2.69 4.19 7.42
C LEU A 74 -3.18 4.40 5.97
N GLY A 75 -4.46 4.72 5.78
CA GLY A 75 -5.04 5.01 4.47
C GLY A 75 -5.63 3.81 3.74
N TYR A 76 -5.76 2.66 4.40
CA TYR A 76 -6.54 1.56 3.85
C TYR A 76 -8.03 1.92 3.83
N LYS A 77 -8.75 1.35 2.88
CA LYS A 77 -10.21 1.48 2.78
C LYS A 77 -10.86 0.10 2.83
N PRO A 78 -12.05 -0.02 3.39
CA PRO A 78 -12.87 -1.22 3.21
C PRO A 78 -13.15 -1.44 1.72
N VAL A 79 -13.02 -2.69 1.27
CA VAL A 79 -13.24 -3.10 -0.12
C VAL A 79 -13.96 -4.44 -0.16
N THR A 80 -14.47 -4.80 -1.33
CA THR A 80 -14.99 -6.15 -1.55
C THR A 80 -13.84 -7.17 -1.67
N PHE A 81 -14.10 -8.42 -1.39
CA PHE A 81 -13.10 -9.49 -1.49
C PHE A 81 -12.59 -9.69 -2.93
N SER A 82 -13.41 -9.35 -3.92
CA SER A 82 -13.04 -9.39 -5.34
C SER A 82 -11.93 -8.40 -5.72
N GLU A 83 -11.67 -7.39 -4.89
CA GLU A 83 -10.59 -6.42 -5.11
C GLU A 83 -9.23 -6.90 -4.55
N LEU A 84 -9.23 -7.98 -3.78
CA LEU A 84 -8.03 -8.61 -3.24
C LEU A 84 -7.40 -9.56 -4.26
N THR A 85 -6.27 -10.16 -3.87
CA THR A 85 -5.61 -11.19 -4.69
C THR A 85 -6.56 -12.35 -4.97
N GLN A 86 -6.48 -12.91 -6.18
CA GLN A 86 -7.19 -14.12 -6.57
C GLN A 86 -6.34 -15.37 -6.41
N ASP A 87 -5.14 -15.26 -5.87
CA ASP A 87 -4.21 -16.37 -5.66
C ASP A 87 -4.80 -17.41 -4.69
N ASP A 88 -4.96 -18.65 -5.17
CA ASP A 88 -5.53 -19.75 -4.39
C ASP A 88 -4.69 -20.08 -3.14
N ALA A 89 -3.38 -19.88 -3.20
CA ALA A 89 -2.51 -20.14 -2.07
C ALA A 89 -2.80 -19.16 -0.91
N PHE A 90 -3.12 -17.88 -1.19
CA PHE A 90 -3.59 -16.96 -0.16
C PHE A 90 -4.87 -17.47 0.52
N TRP A 91 -5.87 -17.81 -0.29
CA TRP A 91 -7.18 -18.24 0.23
C TRP A 91 -7.14 -19.59 0.93
N SER A 92 -6.15 -20.44 0.62
CA SER A 92 -5.94 -21.70 1.32
C SER A 92 -5.66 -21.52 2.81
N GLY A 93 -5.08 -20.38 3.20
CA GLY A 93 -4.87 -20.01 4.60
C GLY A 93 -6.16 -19.84 5.41
N CYS A 94 -7.30 -19.65 4.75
CA CYS A 94 -8.59 -19.57 5.42
C CYS A 94 -9.21 -20.94 5.73
N LYS A 95 -8.65 -22.06 5.26
CA LYS A 95 -9.21 -23.41 5.46
C LYS A 95 -9.39 -23.81 6.92
N SER A 96 -8.53 -23.31 7.81
CA SER A 96 -8.61 -23.57 9.25
C SER A 96 -9.52 -22.59 10.01
N CYS A 97 -10.10 -21.61 9.31
CA CYS A 97 -10.96 -20.61 9.93
C CYS A 97 -12.37 -21.14 10.15
N ILE A 98 -12.97 -20.85 11.31
CA ILE A 98 -14.35 -21.22 11.63
C ILE A 98 -15.38 -20.66 10.63
N ASN A 99 -15.05 -19.58 9.94
CA ASN A 99 -15.92 -18.93 8.94
C ASN A 99 -15.60 -19.37 7.51
N TYR A 100 -14.88 -20.48 7.33
CA TYR A 100 -14.48 -20.93 5.99
C TYR A 100 -15.66 -21.35 5.13
N ASP A 101 -16.72 -21.87 5.75
CA ASP A 101 -17.97 -22.22 5.09
C ASP A 101 -18.63 -21.01 4.40
N VAL A 102 -18.63 -19.84 5.08
CA VAL A 102 -19.16 -18.58 4.51
C VAL A 102 -18.37 -18.18 3.28
N LEU A 103 -17.04 -18.23 3.36
CA LEU A 103 -16.16 -17.89 2.25
C LEU A 103 -16.38 -18.82 1.04
N THR A 104 -16.51 -20.11 1.31
CA THR A 104 -16.67 -21.15 0.26
C THR A 104 -18.01 -21.05 -0.45
N ARG A 105 -19.13 -20.98 0.28
CA ARG A 105 -20.47 -20.91 -0.32
C ARG A 105 -20.75 -19.58 -1.03
N THR A 106 -19.99 -18.53 -0.72
CA THR A 106 -20.06 -17.23 -1.42
C THR A 106 -19.03 -17.12 -2.54
N GLU A 107 -18.35 -18.20 -2.91
CA GLU A 107 -17.32 -18.20 -3.97
C GLU A 107 -16.26 -17.13 -3.73
N ARG A 108 -15.82 -16.95 -2.49
CA ARG A 108 -14.86 -15.93 -2.03
C ARG A 108 -15.31 -14.47 -2.24
N LYS A 109 -16.59 -14.24 -2.46
CA LYS A 109 -17.12 -12.86 -2.63
C LYS A 109 -17.41 -12.19 -1.30
N ASN A 110 -17.62 -12.98 -0.23
CA ASN A 110 -17.97 -12.46 1.08
C ASN A 110 -17.46 -13.37 2.22
N CYS A 111 -17.25 -12.77 3.38
CA CYS A 111 -16.94 -13.44 4.65
C CYS A 111 -17.31 -12.51 5.81
N LEU A 112 -17.24 -13.02 7.06
CA LEU A 112 -17.41 -12.19 8.26
C LEU A 112 -16.21 -11.27 8.54
N CYS A 113 -15.08 -11.50 7.88
CA CYS A 113 -13.95 -10.57 7.90
C CYS A 113 -14.24 -9.34 7.01
N THR A 114 -13.71 -8.21 7.40
CA THR A 114 -13.64 -7.01 6.55
C THR A 114 -12.34 -7.03 5.78
N ALA A 115 -12.43 -6.94 4.45
CA ALA A 115 -11.28 -6.70 3.58
C ALA A 115 -10.91 -5.22 3.62
N MET A 116 -9.63 -4.93 3.80
CA MET A 116 -9.11 -3.57 3.79
C MET A 116 -7.92 -3.46 2.85
N LEU A 117 -7.96 -2.49 1.95
CA LEU A 117 -6.99 -2.31 0.87
C LEU A 117 -6.42 -0.90 0.86
N PHE A 118 -5.11 -0.81 0.80
CA PHE A 118 -4.37 0.40 0.44
C PHE A 118 -3.92 0.28 -1.01
N ASN A 119 -4.36 1.23 -1.86
CA ASN A 119 -3.94 1.30 -3.26
C ASN A 119 -3.07 2.56 -3.47
N PRO A 120 -1.78 2.42 -3.83
CA PRO A 120 -0.89 3.57 -4.02
C PRO A 120 -1.34 4.51 -5.16
N LYS A 121 -2.11 4.01 -6.13
CA LYS A 121 -2.67 4.84 -7.21
C LYS A 121 -3.71 5.85 -6.68
N ASP A 122 -4.46 5.48 -5.63
CA ASP A 122 -5.45 6.38 -5.03
C ASP A 122 -4.79 7.54 -4.28
N GLU A 123 -3.65 7.31 -3.67
CA GLU A 123 -2.87 8.34 -2.99
C GLU A 123 -2.35 9.38 -4.00
N LYS A 124 -1.74 8.92 -5.09
CA LYS A 124 -1.31 9.78 -6.20
C LYS A 124 -2.47 10.60 -6.77
N LYS A 125 -3.64 10.00 -6.98
CA LYS A 125 -4.84 10.73 -7.45
C LYS A 125 -5.26 11.84 -6.48
N LYS A 126 -5.23 11.57 -5.16
CA LYS A 126 -5.57 12.58 -4.14
C LYS A 126 -4.57 13.72 -4.13
N GLU A 127 -3.28 13.43 -4.27
CA GLU A 127 -2.22 14.42 -4.33
C GLU A 127 -2.37 15.33 -5.56
N PHE A 128 -2.54 14.75 -6.75
CA PHE A 128 -2.83 15.52 -7.97
C PHE A 128 -4.09 16.38 -7.85
N ALA A 129 -5.14 15.85 -7.21
CA ALA A 129 -6.35 16.63 -7.00
C ALA A 129 -6.14 17.82 -6.05
N LYS A 130 -5.30 17.65 -5.01
CA LYS A 130 -4.91 18.75 -4.10
C LYS A 130 -4.09 19.80 -4.83
N ILE A 131 -3.10 19.40 -5.62
CA ILE A 131 -2.26 20.32 -6.41
C ILE A 131 -3.13 21.14 -7.36
N LYS A 132 -4.03 20.49 -8.14
CA LYS A 132 -4.96 21.20 -9.04
C LYS A 132 -5.88 22.18 -8.30
N LYS A 133 -6.31 21.87 -7.07
CA LYS A 133 -7.11 22.81 -6.26
C LYS A 133 -6.30 24.03 -5.81
N ILE A 134 -5.02 23.82 -5.48
CA ILE A 134 -4.10 24.93 -5.10
C ILE A 134 -3.82 25.80 -6.33
N GLU A 135 -3.49 25.21 -7.48
CA GLU A 135 -3.24 25.93 -8.73
C GLU A 135 -4.42 26.79 -9.17
N LYS A 136 -5.67 26.31 -8.97
CA LYS A 136 -6.89 27.10 -9.23
C LYS A 136 -7.07 28.30 -8.30
N LYS A 137 -6.49 28.26 -7.10
CA LYS A 137 -6.58 29.36 -6.10
C LYS A 137 -5.49 30.40 -6.28
N ILE A 138 -4.45 30.12 -7.10
CA ILE A 138 -3.37 31.08 -7.38
C ILE A 138 -3.91 32.14 -8.37
N PRO A 139 -3.87 33.44 -8.01
CA PRO A 139 -4.31 34.52 -8.90
C PRO A 139 -3.51 34.49 -10.22
N SER A 140 -4.17 34.82 -11.33
CA SER A 140 -3.57 34.76 -12.67
C SER A 140 -2.27 35.59 -12.81
N LYS A 141 -2.13 36.64 -12.00
CA LYS A 141 -0.93 37.51 -11.94
C LYS A 141 0.34 36.83 -11.38
N LEU A 142 0.19 35.69 -10.69
CA LEU A 142 1.29 34.93 -10.08
C LEU A 142 1.61 33.60 -10.79
N LYS A 143 0.92 33.32 -11.91
CA LYS A 143 1.26 32.15 -12.72
C LYS A 143 2.54 32.49 -13.50
N THR A 144 3.63 31.79 -13.18
CA THR A 144 4.88 31.88 -13.94
C THR A 144 4.63 31.66 -15.42
N PRO A 145 5.24 32.45 -16.32
CA PRO A 145 5.13 32.24 -17.76
C PRO A 145 5.54 30.82 -18.11
N LYS A 146 4.79 30.17 -19.02
CA LYS A 146 5.18 28.86 -19.57
C LYS A 146 6.65 28.93 -19.96
N ALA A 147 7.48 28.05 -19.38
CA ALA A 147 8.89 27.96 -19.72
C ALA A 147 9.04 27.93 -21.25
N GLN A 148 9.72 28.93 -21.79
CA GLN A 148 10.06 28.95 -23.21
C GLN A 148 10.87 27.70 -23.53
N ARG A 149 10.38 26.90 -24.47
CA ARG A 149 11.10 25.75 -24.99
C ARG A 149 12.45 26.24 -25.52
N ILE A 150 13.53 25.99 -24.80
CA ILE A 150 14.88 26.17 -25.29
C ILE A 150 15.05 25.20 -26.46
N ARG A 151 15.04 25.73 -27.70
CA ARG A 151 15.44 24.96 -28.88
C ARG A 151 16.95 24.73 -28.78
N VAL A 152 17.36 23.50 -28.44
CA VAL A 152 18.74 23.07 -28.59
C VAL A 152 19.02 22.96 -30.09
N VAL A 153 19.75 23.96 -30.63
CA VAL A 153 20.26 23.89 -32.01
C VAL A 153 21.42 22.88 -32.01
N LYS A 154 21.22 21.74 -32.61
CA LYS A 154 22.31 20.80 -32.88
C LYS A 154 23.21 21.39 -33.95
N THR A 155 24.37 21.90 -33.58
CA THR A 155 25.42 22.24 -34.54
C THR A 155 26.01 20.95 -35.11
N ALA A 156 25.80 20.74 -36.42
CA ALA A 156 26.40 19.64 -37.15
C ALA A 156 27.90 19.91 -37.31
N GLY A 157 28.73 19.19 -36.54
CA GLY A 157 30.17 19.16 -36.75
C GLY A 157 30.50 18.42 -38.04
N LYS A 158 30.98 19.14 -39.07
CA LYS A 158 31.61 18.55 -40.24
C LYS A 158 33.02 18.08 -39.85
N SER A 159 33.23 16.79 -39.75
CA SER A 159 34.57 16.21 -39.75
C SER A 159 35.11 16.18 -41.17
N LYS A 160 36.17 16.92 -41.44
CA LYS A 160 36.97 16.81 -42.66
C LYS A 160 37.91 15.62 -42.46
N GLU A 161 37.74 14.57 -43.26
CA GLU A 161 38.74 13.57 -43.52
C GLU A 161 39.85 14.20 -44.31
N ASN A 162 41.11 14.19 -43.84
CA ASN A 162 42.33 14.37 -44.61
C ASN A 162 42.96 12.99 -44.85
N LYS A 163 42.91 12.61 -46.13
CA LYS A 163 43.81 11.56 -46.67
C LYS A 163 45.22 12.13 -46.78
N LYS A 164 46.18 11.45 -46.22
CA LYS A 164 47.49 11.13 -46.82
C LYS A 164 48.05 9.93 -46.10
#